data_14369820f1173848799993c7bb7cccf4
#
_entry.id   14369820f1173848799993c7bb7cccf4
#
_cell.length_a   1.000
_cell.length_b   1.000
_cell.length_c   1.000
_cell.angle_alpha   90.00
_cell.angle_beta   90.00
_cell.angle_gamma   90.00
#
_symmetry.space_group_name_H-M   'P 1'
#
loop_
_entity.id
_entity.type
_entity.pdbx_description
1 polymer ?
#
loop_
_entity_poly.entity_id
_entity_poly.type
_entity_poly.pdbx_seq_one_letter_code
_entity_poly.pdbx_strand_id
1 'polypeptide(L)'
;MADSAETMAADKPAGLDFDPEALRAKYRAERDKRLRPDGNEQYQDVAGGFAHFLDDPYVAPGFQRAPLTDEVDVVVVGGGFGGMLTAARLREAGVKDLRVIEKGGDFGGTWYWNRYPGAACDVESYIYLPLLEEMNYVPVEKYTRAPEILAHSRAIAKAYDLYDNACLQTEVTELKWDEAASRWIVSTNRGDAMKARFVVMANGPLHRPKLPGIPGVETFKGHAFHTSRWDYAYTGGDSNGNLTG
;
A
#
# COMPACT_ATOMS: atom_id res chain seq x y z
N MET A 1 -20.96 41.25 20.99
CA MET A 1 -19.58 41.16 21.52
C MET A 1 -18.79 40.45 20.47
N ALA A 2 -18.00 41.18 19.70
CA ALA A 2 -17.19 40.64 18.63
C ALA A 2 -15.87 40.16 19.24
N ASP A 3 -15.60 38.90 19.08
CA ASP A 3 -14.36 38.27 19.51
C ASP A 3 -13.28 38.57 18.46
N SER A 4 -12.36 39.47 18.84
CA SER A 4 -11.23 39.88 18.04
C SER A 4 -10.14 38.82 18.23
N ALA A 5 -10.06 37.86 17.31
CA ALA A 5 -8.89 36.99 17.17
C ALA A 5 -7.72 37.85 16.66
N GLU A 6 -6.90 38.38 17.57
CA GLU A 6 -5.58 38.90 17.27
C GLU A 6 -4.72 37.81 16.64
N THR A 7 -4.52 37.92 15.33
CA THR A 7 -3.56 37.10 14.61
C THR A 7 -2.16 37.52 15.07
N MET A 8 -1.54 36.71 15.93
CA MET A 8 -0.13 36.88 16.28
C MET A 8 0.70 36.82 15.00
N ALA A 9 1.24 37.95 14.58
CA ALA A 9 2.26 38.00 13.54
C ALA A 9 3.47 37.20 14.03
N ALA A 10 3.71 36.05 13.40
CA ALA A 10 4.88 35.25 13.69
C ALA A 10 6.13 36.05 13.28
N ASP A 11 6.97 36.40 14.24
CA ASP A 11 8.23 37.07 13.99
C ASP A 11 9.02 36.31 12.91
N LYS A 12 9.48 37.05 11.89
CA LYS A 12 10.32 36.52 10.82
C LYS A 12 11.60 35.95 11.45
N PRO A 13 11.93 34.66 11.30
CA PRO A 13 13.17 34.11 11.82
C PRO A 13 14.37 34.90 11.26
N ALA A 14 15.25 35.34 12.12
CA ALA A 14 16.44 36.09 11.72
C ALA A 14 17.31 35.24 10.79
N GLY A 15 17.70 35.81 9.62
CA GLY A 15 18.59 35.17 8.63
C GLY A 15 17.92 34.62 7.38
N LEU A 16 16.61 34.76 7.20
CA LEU A 16 15.96 34.36 5.95
C LEU A 16 15.97 35.56 4.95
N ASP A 17 16.33 35.27 3.70
CA ASP A 17 16.30 36.20 2.57
C ASP A 17 14.92 36.37 1.91
N PHE A 18 13.92 35.64 2.43
CA PHE A 18 12.54 35.65 1.96
C PHE A 18 11.55 35.84 3.11
N ASP A 19 10.31 36.24 2.78
CA ASP A 19 9.18 36.33 3.70
C ASP A 19 8.40 35.02 3.71
N PRO A 20 8.40 34.24 4.83
CA PRO A 20 7.71 32.98 4.91
C PRO A 20 6.18 33.09 4.70
N GLU A 21 5.55 34.19 5.17
CA GLU A 21 4.10 34.36 5.02
C GLU A 21 3.72 34.70 3.58
N ALA A 22 4.50 35.54 2.91
CA ALA A 22 4.32 35.80 1.48
C ALA A 22 4.50 34.53 0.65
N LEU A 23 5.47 33.68 1.01
CA LEU A 23 5.69 32.39 0.35
C LEU A 23 4.54 31.40 0.60
N ARG A 24 4.03 31.29 1.82
CA ARG A 24 2.86 30.50 2.14
C ARG A 24 1.60 30.98 1.40
N ALA A 25 1.41 32.30 1.30
CA ALA A 25 0.30 32.86 0.54
C ALA A 25 0.40 32.51 -0.95
N LYS A 26 1.63 32.57 -1.53
CA LYS A 26 1.90 32.15 -2.90
C LYS A 26 1.58 30.66 -3.09
N TYR A 27 2.01 29.79 -2.19
CA TYR A 27 1.70 28.36 -2.26
C TYR A 27 0.20 28.08 -2.18
N ARG A 28 -0.53 28.78 -1.29
CA ARG A 28 -1.99 28.65 -1.22
C ARG A 28 -2.65 29.07 -2.54
N ALA A 29 -2.27 30.23 -3.10
CA ALA A 29 -2.82 30.71 -4.35
C ALA A 29 -2.53 29.75 -5.53
N GLU A 30 -1.31 29.19 -5.59
CA GLU A 30 -0.94 28.21 -6.61
C GLU A 30 -1.67 26.87 -6.44
N ARG A 31 -1.85 26.41 -5.19
CA ARG A 31 -2.68 25.23 -4.88
C ARG A 31 -4.11 25.42 -5.37
N ASP A 32 -4.72 26.55 -5.02
CA ASP A 32 -6.14 26.82 -5.26
C ASP A 32 -6.47 26.87 -6.76
N LYS A 33 -5.50 27.25 -7.61
CA LYS A 33 -5.62 27.15 -9.08
C LYS A 33 -5.77 25.70 -9.58
N ARG A 34 -5.28 24.73 -8.80
CA ARG A 34 -5.22 23.31 -9.20
C ARG A 34 -6.29 22.47 -8.51
N LEU A 35 -6.91 23.00 -7.46
CA LEU A 35 -8.00 22.30 -6.78
C LEU A 35 -9.23 22.26 -7.70
N ARG A 36 -9.73 21.07 -7.91
CA ARG A 36 -10.99 20.85 -8.62
C ARG A 36 -12.14 20.86 -7.62
N PRO A 37 -13.28 21.49 -7.95
CA PRO A 37 -14.46 21.50 -7.06
C PRO A 37 -15.06 20.09 -6.86
N ASP A 38 -14.88 19.19 -7.83
CA ASP A 38 -15.33 17.80 -7.78
C ASP A 38 -14.44 16.88 -6.93
N GLY A 39 -13.27 17.36 -6.46
CA GLY A 39 -12.41 16.60 -5.56
C GLY A 39 -12.15 15.17 -6.02
N ASN A 40 -12.54 14.18 -5.21
CA ASN A 40 -12.37 12.75 -5.54
C ASN A 40 -13.36 12.24 -6.60
N GLU A 41 -14.44 12.93 -6.87
CA GLU A 41 -15.42 12.57 -7.93
C GLU A 41 -14.82 12.70 -9.34
N GLN A 42 -13.67 13.37 -9.47
CA GLN A 42 -12.87 13.37 -10.71
C GLN A 42 -12.35 12.00 -11.12
N TYR A 43 -12.38 11.02 -10.23
CA TYR A 43 -11.93 9.66 -10.50
C TYR A 43 -13.13 8.73 -10.68
N GLN A 44 -12.94 7.73 -11.53
CA GLN A 44 -13.91 6.65 -11.70
C GLN A 44 -13.51 5.44 -10.85
N ASP A 45 -14.52 4.77 -10.29
CA ASP A 45 -14.30 3.48 -9.67
C ASP A 45 -13.98 2.41 -10.73
N VAL A 46 -13.12 1.48 -10.34
CA VAL A 46 -12.76 0.34 -11.18
C VAL A 46 -13.90 -0.66 -11.14
N ALA A 47 -14.79 -0.57 -12.15
CA ALA A 47 -15.98 -1.41 -12.28
C ALA A 47 -16.33 -1.63 -13.77
N GLY A 48 -17.27 -2.52 -14.05
CA GLY A 48 -17.75 -2.79 -15.42
C GLY A 48 -16.62 -3.19 -16.36
N GLY A 49 -16.44 -2.49 -17.46
CA GLY A 49 -15.41 -2.76 -18.46
C GLY A 49 -13.96 -2.63 -17.94
N PHE A 50 -13.78 -1.94 -16.82
CA PHE A 50 -12.46 -1.75 -16.18
C PHE A 50 -12.21 -2.70 -15.00
N ALA A 51 -13.13 -3.62 -14.69
CA ALA A 51 -13.02 -4.51 -13.54
C ALA A 51 -11.73 -5.35 -13.54
N HIS A 52 -11.19 -5.67 -14.72
CA HIS A 52 -9.93 -6.39 -14.89
C HIS A 52 -8.72 -5.69 -14.27
N PHE A 53 -8.75 -4.38 -14.04
CA PHE A 53 -7.69 -3.68 -13.32
C PHE A 53 -7.64 -4.01 -11.81
N LEU A 54 -8.64 -4.70 -11.26
CA LEU A 54 -8.61 -5.22 -9.90
C LEU A 54 -7.84 -6.54 -9.78
N ASP A 55 -7.66 -7.24 -10.89
CA ASP A 55 -6.96 -8.52 -10.92
C ASP A 55 -5.49 -8.36 -10.54
N ASP A 56 -4.94 -9.41 -9.98
CA ASP A 56 -3.51 -9.50 -9.67
C ASP A 56 -2.77 -10.14 -10.87
N PRO A 57 -1.98 -9.37 -11.63
CA PRO A 57 -1.29 -9.89 -12.82
C PRO A 57 -0.06 -10.75 -12.47
N TYR A 58 0.31 -10.84 -11.20
CA TYR A 58 1.54 -11.50 -10.74
C TYR A 58 1.29 -12.90 -10.17
N VAL A 59 0.05 -13.38 -10.20
CA VAL A 59 -0.34 -14.71 -9.72
C VAL A 59 -1.04 -15.51 -10.82
N ALA A 60 -0.95 -16.83 -10.73
CA ALA A 60 -1.76 -17.69 -11.59
C ALA A 60 -3.25 -17.56 -11.22
N PRO A 61 -4.14 -17.52 -12.21
CA PRO A 61 -5.57 -17.46 -11.94
C PRO A 61 -6.08 -18.75 -11.28
N GLY A 62 -7.21 -18.67 -10.58
CA GLY A 62 -7.92 -19.85 -10.07
C GLY A 62 -7.40 -20.38 -8.72
N PHE A 63 -6.64 -19.59 -7.96
CA PHE A 63 -6.24 -19.99 -6.61
C PHE A 63 -7.44 -20.28 -5.72
N GLN A 64 -7.46 -21.47 -5.12
CA GLN A 64 -8.49 -21.92 -4.19
C GLN A 64 -7.82 -22.59 -2.98
N ARG A 65 -8.43 -22.45 -1.82
CA ARG A 65 -8.13 -23.17 -0.60
C ARG A 65 -9.41 -23.38 0.22
N ALA A 66 -9.38 -24.29 1.17
CA ALA A 66 -10.48 -24.44 2.12
C ALA A 66 -10.61 -23.18 3.00
N PRO A 67 -11.84 -22.80 3.37
CA PRO A 67 -12.08 -21.72 4.33
C PRO A 67 -11.42 -22.00 5.69
N LEU A 68 -10.92 -20.95 6.32
CA LEU A 68 -10.35 -20.98 7.67
C LEU A 68 -11.39 -20.48 8.68
N THR A 69 -11.56 -21.23 9.75
CA THR A 69 -12.52 -20.92 10.84
C THR A 69 -11.87 -21.02 12.22
N ASP A 70 -10.55 -21.07 12.25
CA ASP A 70 -9.75 -21.19 13.46
C ASP A 70 -9.66 -19.85 14.23
N GLU A 71 -8.97 -19.89 15.36
CA GLU A 71 -8.74 -18.73 16.21
C GLU A 71 -7.24 -18.46 16.30
N VAL A 72 -6.85 -17.18 16.22
CA VAL A 72 -5.48 -16.69 16.38
C VAL A 72 -5.45 -15.51 17.36
N ASP A 73 -4.29 -15.23 17.96
CA ASP A 73 -4.16 -14.09 18.84
C ASP A 73 -4.25 -12.76 18.05
N VAL A 74 -3.51 -12.66 16.95
CA VAL A 74 -3.42 -11.42 16.17
C VAL A 74 -3.63 -11.70 14.68
N VAL A 75 -4.53 -10.92 14.06
CA VAL A 75 -4.62 -10.80 12.61
C VAL A 75 -4.04 -9.46 12.19
N VAL A 76 -3.13 -9.48 11.23
CA VAL A 76 -2.57 -8.28 10.58
C VAL A 76 -3.11 -8.21 9.16
N VAL A 77 -3.84 -7.16 8.82
CA VAL A 77 -4.43 -6.94 7.49
C VAL A 77 -3.49 -6.12 6.63
N GLY A 78 -2.88 -6.76 5.66
CA GLY A 78 -1.91 -6.17 4.72
C GLY A 78 -0.49 -6.66 4.94
N GLY A 79 0.16 -7.10 3.85
CA GLY A 79 1.54 -7.62 3.80
C GLY A 79 2.56 -6.60 3.28
N GLY A 80 2.25 -5.30 3.35
CA GLY A 80 3.19 -4.22 3.08
C GLY A 80 4.11 -3.92 4.27
N PHE A 81 4.91 -2.86 4.20
CA PHE A 81 5.85 -2.51 5.27
C PHE A 81 5.18 -2.41 6.64
N GLY A 82 4.03 -1.74 6.74
CA GLY A 82 3.33 -1.62 8.02
C GLY A 82 2.96 -2.97 8.62
N GLY A 83 2.43 -3.89 7.82
CA GLY A 83 2.05 -5.23 8.27
C GLY A 83 3.25 -6.11 8.59
N MET A 84 4.26 -6.12 7.73
CA MET A 84 5.49 -6.89 7.98
C MET A 84 6.22 -6.43 9.24
N LEU A 85 6.37 -5.10 9.44
CA LEU A 85 7.01 -4.55 10.64
C LEU A 85 6.21 -4.89 11.90
N THR A 86 4.90 -4.75 11.85
CA THR A 86 4.03 -5.15 12.96
C THR A 86 4.22 -6.63 13.30
N ALA A 87 4.16 -7.50 12.30
CA ALA A 87 4.30 -8.93 12.49
C ALA A 87 5.72 -9.31 13.00
N ALA A 88 6.77 -8.70 12.46
CA ALA A 88 8.15 -8.91 12.91
C ALA A 88 8.33 -8.52 14.38
N ARG A 89 7.88 -7.32 14.77
CA ARG A 89 7.98 -6.87 16.18
C ARG A 89 7.11 -7.68 17.13
N LEU A 90 5.96 -8.18 16.69
CA LEU A 90 5.16 -9.12 17.48
C LEU A 90 5.86 -10.46 17.66
N ARG A 91 6.53 -10.99 16.62
CA ARG A 91 7.37 -12.19 16.73
C ARG A 91 8.51 -12.00 17.75
N GLU A 92 9.23 -10.89 17.68
CA GLU A 92 10.27 -10.55 18.66
C GLU A 92 9.74 -10.43 20.08
N ALA A 93 8.52 -9.90 20.24
CA ALA A 93 7.83 -9.83 21.53
C ALA A 93 7.30 -11.19 22.02
N GLY A 94 7.50 -12.26 21.27
CA GLY A 94 7.11 -13.62 21.63
C GLY A 94 5.68 -14.02 21.25
N VAL A 95 4.96 -13.22 20.45
CA VAL A 95 3.64 -13.58 19.93
C VAL A 95 3.84 -14.60 18.80
N LYS A 96 3.45 -15.85 19.09
CA LYS A 96 3.60 -16.96 18.14
C LYS A 96 2.37 -17.14 17.24
N ASP A 97 1.21 -16.86 17.77
CA ASP A 97 -0.06 -17.08 17.08
C ASP A 97 -0.54 -15.79 16.42
N LEU A 98 0.06 -15.48 15.28
CA LEU A 98 -0.30 -14.34 14.45
C LEU A 98 -0.49 -14.77 12.99
N ARG A 99 -1.38 -14.09 12.28
CA ARG A 99 -1.67 -14.32 10.86
C ARG A 99 -1.66 -13.02 10.09
N VAL A 100 -0.93 -12.99 8.98
CA VAL A 100 -0.98 -11.88 8.03
C VAL A 100 -1.93 -12.25 6.90
N ILE A 101 -2.89 -11.37 6.59
CA ILE A 101 -3.81 -11.54 5.46
C ILE A 101 -3.45 -10.50 4.41
N GLU A 102 -3.05 -10.95 3.22
CA GLU A 102 -2.61 -10.11 2.12
C GLU A 102 -3.41 -10.41 0.86
N LYS A 103 -3.95 -9.35 0.23
CA LYS A 103 -4.71 -9.44 -1.02
C LYS A 103 -3.83 -9.87 -2.20
N GLY A 104 -2.60 -9.40 -2.25
CA GLY A 104 -1.62 -9.78 -3.27
C GLY A 104 -1.11 -11.20 -3.09
N GLY A 105 -0.42 -11.70 -4.13
CA GLY A 105 0.19 -13.03 -4.11
C GLY A 105 1.45 -13.15 -3.26
N ASP A 106 1.95 -12.03 -2.71
CA ASP A 106 3.18 -12.02 -1.91
C ASP A 106 3.25 -10.79 -1.01
N PHE A 107 4.19 -10.80 -0.09
CA PHE A 107 4.57 -9.62 0.69
C PHE A 107 5.18 -8.54 -0.19
N GLY A 108 5.08 -7.27 0.26
CA GLY A 108 5.68 -6.13 -0.41
C GLY A 108 4.76 -4.91 -0.55
N GLY A 109 3.43 -5.08 -0.42
CA GLY A 109 2.47 -3.99 -0.45
C GLY A 109 2.60 -3.09 -1.68
N THR A 110 2.95 -1.82 -1.49
CA THR A 110 3.18 -0.85 -2.57
C THR A 110 4.12 -1.40 -3.65
N TRP A 111 5.19 -2.09 -3.27
CA TRP A 111 6.22 -2.60 -4.18
C TRP A 111 5.86 -3.94 -4.81
N TYR A 112 4.91 -4.64 -4.24
CA TYR A 112 4.27 -5.78 -4.88
C TYR A 112 3.37 -5.33 -6.04
N TRP A 113 2.57 -4.28 -5.86
CA TRP A 113 1.61 -3.81 -6.85
C TRP A 113 2.22 -2.89 -7.92
N ASN A 114 3.21 -2.08 -7.56
CA ASN A 114 3.76 -1.04 -8.44
C ASN A 114 5.12 -1.45 -8.99
N ARG A 115 5.10 -2.26 -10.04
CA ARG A 115 6.28 -2.82 -10.70
C ARG A 115 6.49 -2.28 -12.11
N TYR A 116 6.01 -1.09 -12.40
CA TYR A 116 6.23 -0.44 -13.69
C TYR A 116 7.72 -0.11 -13.91
N PRO A 117 8.18 0.03 -15.19
CA PRO A 117 9.58 0.34 -15.49
C PRO A 117 10.04 1.63 -14.82
N GLY A 118 11.20 1.59 -14.17
CA GLY A 118 11.77 2.75 -13.50
C GLY A 118 11.15 3.08 -12.13
N ALA A 119 10.21 2.28 -11.62
CA ALA A 119 9.66 2.48 -10.28
C ALA A 119 10.79 2.44 -9.24
N ALA A 120 10.88 3.48 -8.41
CA ALA A 120 11.90 3.65 -7.40
C ALA A 120 11.36 4.45 -6.21
N CYS A 121 12.03 4.38 -5.08
CA CYS A 121 11.75 5.26 -3.96
C CYS A 121 12.37 6.64 -4.19
N ASP A 122 11.64 7.71 -3.82
CA ASP A 122 12.10 9.10 -3.83
C ASP A 122 12.64 9.57 -2.47
N VAL A 123 12.65 8.67 -1.50
CA VAL A 123 13.28 8.83 -0.19
C VAL A 123 14.58 8.02 -0.16
N GLU A 124 15.60 8.53 0.53
CA GLU A 124 16.88 7.84 0.64
C GLU A 124 16.73 6.44 1.24
N SER A 125 17.37 5.46 0.63
CA SER A 125 17.17 4.04 0.86
C SER A 125 17.35 3.61 2.31
N TYR A 126 18.37 4.14 2.98
CA TYR A 126 18.66 3.80 4.38
C TYR A 126 17.68 4.40 5.40
N ILE A 127 16.83 5.35 4.98
CA ILE A 127 15.71 5.86 5.79
C ILE A 127 14.43 5.09 5.45
N TYR A 128 14.25 4.75 4.16
CA TYR A 128 13.01 4.18 3.67
C TYR A 128 12.89 2.66 3.88
N LEU A 129 13.97 1.89 3.61
CA LEU A 129 13.94 0.45 3.80
C LEU A 129 13.98 0.09 5.27
N PRO A 130 13.03 -0.71 5.76
CA PRO A 130 12.97 -1.07 7.17
C PRO A 130 13.93 -2.21 7.53
N LEU A 131 14.29 -2.30 8.82
CA LEU A 131 15.04 -3.42 9.40
C LEU A 131 16.39 -3.68 8.73
N LEU A 132 17.08 -2.63 8.26
CA LEU A 132 18.37 -2.79 7.58
C LEU A 132 19.43 -3.39 8.51
N GLU A 133 19.47 -2.97 9.77
CA GLU A 133 20.42 -3.48 10.76
C GLU A 133 20.12 -4.94 11.12
N GLU A 134 18.84 -5.25 11.41
CA GLU A 134 18.40 -6.60 11.77
C GLU A 134 18.63 -7.59 10.60
N MET A 135 18.45 -7.12 9.37
CA MET A 135 18.68 -7.91 8.16
C MET A 135 20.15 -7.93 7.72
N ASN A 136 21.03 -7.16 8.37
CA ASN A 136 22.40 -6.94 7.95
C ASN A 136 22.50 -6.60 6.45
N TYR A 137 21.64 -5.69 6.01
CA TYR A 137 21.49 -5.35 4.60
C TYR A 137 21.86 -3.89 4.33
N VAL A 138 22.63 -3.67 3.26
CA VAL A 138 22.99 -2.33 2.78
C VAL A 138 22.40 -2.15 1.39
N PRO A 139 21.52 -1.14 1.18
CA PRO A 139 20.98 -0.84 -0.15
C PRO A 139 22.06 -0.54 -1.19
N VAL A 140 21.82 -0.95 -2.43
CA VAL A 140 22.81 -0.81 -3.52
C VAL A 140 22.97 0.64 -3.98
N GLU A 141 21.90 1.43 -3.89
CA GLU A 141 21.91 2.82 -4.35
C GLU A 141 21.13 3.74 -3.40
N LYS A 142 21.37 5.05 -3.52
CA LYS A 142 20.77 6.08 -2.67
C LYS A 142 19.24 6.10 -2.75
N TYR A 143 18.68 5.80 -3.92
CA TYR A 143 17.23 5.75 -4.18
C TYR A 143 16.90 4.38 -4.78
N THR A 144 16.58 3.44 -3.92
CA THR A 144 16.39 2.03 -4.28
C THR A 144 15.23 1.83 -5.23
N ARG A 145 15.43 0.98 -6.23
CA ARG A 145 14.42 0.61 -7.22
C ARG A 145 13.45 -0.46 -6.70
N ALA A 146 12.25 -0.47 -7.27
CA ALA A 146 11.18 -1.38 -6.88
C ALA A 146 11.58 -2.87 -6.77
N PRO A 147 12.35 -3.45 -7.70
CA PRO A 147 12.74 -4.86 -7.59
C PRO A 147 13.55 -5.16 -6.33
N GLU A 148 14.48 -4.28 -5.96
CA GLU A 148 15.29 -4.44 -4.75
C GLU A 148 14.44 -4.29 -3.48
N ILE A 149 13.53 -3.30 -3.45
CA ILE A 149 12.64 -3.08 -2.30
C ILE A 149 11.70 -4.28 -2.11
N LEU A 150 11.19 -4.85 -3.19
CA LEU A 150 10.36 -6.06 -3.14
C LEU A 150 11.17 -7.28 -2.67
N ALA A 151 12.41 -7.44 -3.15
CA ALA A 151 13.30 -8.51 -2.70
C ALA A 151 13.61 -8.39 -1.20
N HIS A 152 13.87 -7.18 -0.71
CA HIS A 152 14.09 -6.90 0.71
C HIS A 152 12.83 -7.21 1.55
N SER A 153 11.65 -6.83 1.08
CA SER A 153 10.37 -7.18 1.73
C SER A 153 10.22 -8.70 1.89
N ARG A 154 10.50 -9.45 0.84
CA ARG A 154 10.46 -10.92 0.87
C ARG A 154 11.49 -11.52 1.83
N ALA A 155 12.67 -10.91 1.90
CA ALA A 155 13.72 -11.34 2.82
C ALA A 155 13.28 -11.14 4.28
N ILE A 156 12.68 -9.99 4.62
CA ILE A 156 12.09 -9.75 5.94
C ILE A 156 11.01 -10.79 6.26
N ALA A 157 10.06 -11.00 5.35
CA ALA A 157 8.97 -11.95 5.58
C ALA A 157 9.49 -13.38 5.84
N LYS A 158 10.59 -13.78 5.18
CA LYS A 158 11.26 -15.06 5.43
C LYS A 158 12.00 -15.08 6.76
N ALA A 159 12.78 -14.03 7.08
CA ALA A 159 13.59 -13.98 8.29
C ALA A 159 12.75 -14.04 9.58
N TYR A 160 11.51 -13.56 9.52
CA TYR A 160 10.58 -13.55 10.64
C TYR A 160 9.48 -14.62 10.56
N ASP A 161 9.63 -15.63 9.69
CA ASP A 161 8.69 -16.75 9.50
C ASP A 161 7.24 -16.30 9.25
N LEU A 162 7.07 -15.20 8.50
CA LEU A 162 5.75 -14.63 8.26
C LEU A 162 4.94 -15.41 7.22
N TYR A 163 5.61 -16.20 6.37
CA TYR A 163 4.95 -17.05 5.37
C TYR A 163 4.17 -18.22 6.01
N ASP A 164 4.60 -18.73 7.14
CA ASP A 164 4.04 -19.95 7.75
C ASP A 164 2.55 -19.86 8.03
N ASN A 165 2.08 -18.68 8.43
CA ASN A 165 0.67 -18.41 8.73
C ASN A 165 0.08 -17.28 7.86
N ALA A 166 0.68 -16.99 6.71
CA ALA A 166 0.14 -15.97 5.80
C ALA A 166 -1.03 -16.49 4.98
N CYS A 167 -2.06 -15.67 4.85
CA CYS A 167 -3.15 -15.85 3.88
C CYS A 167 -2.90 -14.90 2.71
N LEU A 168 -2.11 -15.33 1.73
CA LEU A 168 -1.89 -14.59 0.49
C LEU A 168 -3.07 -14.76 -0.47
N GLN A 169 -3.20 -13.89 -1.47
CA GLN A 169 -4.33 -13.85 -2.42
C GLN A 169 -5.68 -13.87 -1.70
N THR A 170 -5.75 -13.20 -0.54
CA THR A 170 -6.92 -13.22 0.34
C THR A 170 -7.27 -11.79 0.75
N GLU A 171 -8.47 -11.35 0.43
CA GLU A 171 -8.98 -10.02 0.76
C GLU A 171 -9.94 -10.09 1.93
N VAL A 172 -9.69 -9.30 2.99
CA VAL A 172 -10.63 -9.13 4.10
C VAL A 172 -11.84 -8.36 3.60
N THR A 173 -13.02 -8.91 3.79
CA THR A 173 -14.29 -8.32 3.36
C THR A 173 -15.08 -7.72 4.50
N GLU A 174 -14.95 -8.26 5.71
CA GLU A 174 -15.63 -7.75 6.89
C GLU A 174 -14.81 -8.00 8.16
N LEU A 175 -14.88 -7.05 9.09
CA LEU A 175 -14.39 -7.17 10.46
C LEU A 175 -15.58 -6.90 11.39
N LYS A 176 -16.01 -7.90 12.15
CA LYS A 176 -17.13 -7.79 13.06
C LYS A 176 -16.71 -8.19 14.47
N TRP A 177 -16.98 -7.32 15.44
CA TRP A 177 -16.78 -7.67 16.85
C TRP A 177 -17.91 -8.57 17.35
N ASP A 178 -17.56 -9.69 17.96
CA ASP A 178 -18.47 -10.59 18.66
C ASP A 178 -18.31 -10.35 20.18
N GLU A 179 -19.30 -9.70 20.76
CA GLU A 179 -19.29 -9.34 22.18
C GLU A 179 -19.34 -10.58 23.09
N ALA A 180 -20.09 -11.60 22.69
CA ALA A 180 -20.22 -12.81 23.48
C ALA A 180 -18.92 -13.62 23.53
N ALA A 181 -18.21 -13.69 22.41
CA ALA A 181 -16.93 -14.37 22.31
C ALA A 181 -15.74 -13.48 22.73
N SER A 182 -15.93 -12.16 22.83
CA SER A 182 -14.86 -11.17 22.98
C SER A 182 -13.77 -11.33 21.92
N ARG A 183 -14.21 -11.47 20.65
CA ARG A 183 -13.34 -11.73 19.49
C ARG A 183 -13.77 -10.93 18.28
N TRP A 184 -12.79 -10.58 17.46
CA TRP A 184 -13.04 -10.16 16.10
C TRP A 184 -13.34 -11.39 15.23
N ILE A 185 -14.41 -11.32 14.45
CA ILE A 185 -14.67 -12.24 13.34
C ILE A 185 -14.14 -11.59 12.08
N VAL A 186 -13.18 -12.25 11.46
CA VAL A 186 -12.50 -11.78 10.24
C VAL A 186 -13.00 -12.59 9.06
N SER A 187 -13.83 -11.99 8.21
CA SER A 187 -14.35 -12.60 6.99
C SER A 187 -13.53 -12.20 5.78
N THR A 188 -13.37 -13.11 4.83
CA THR A 188 -12.59 -12.86 3.61
C THR A 188 -13.34 -13.32 2.35
N ASN A 189 -12.83 -12.93 1.19
CA ASN A 189 -13.31 -13.38 -0.13
C ASN A 189 -13.07 -14.88 -0.39
N ARG A 190 -12.46 -15.61 0.56
CA ARG A 190 -12.25 -17.06 0.51
C ARG A 190 -13.23 -17.83 1.37
N GLY A 191 -14.24 -17.16 1.92
CA GLY A 191 -15.23 -17.77 2.80
C GLY A 191 -14.75 -18.02 4.23
N ASP A 192 -13.63 -17.40 4.61
CA ASP A 192 -13.11 -17.48 5.97
C ASP A 192 -14.03 -16.79 6.97
N ALA A 193 -14.02 -17.29 8.21
CA ALA A 193 -14.61 -16.66 9.39
C ALA A 193 -13.68 -16.91 10.59
N MET A 194 -12.49 -16.38 10.53
CA MET A 194 -11.46 -16.54 11.56
C MET A 194 -11.76 -15.69 12.78
N LYS A 195 -11.39 -16.17 13.95
CA LYS A 195 -11.48 -15.40 15.19
C LYS A 195 -10.13 -14.82 15.57
N ALA A 196 -10.12 -13.57 16.03
CA ALA A 196 -8.89 -12.93 16.52
C ALA A 196 -9.13 -12.12 17.78
N ARG A 197 -8.16 -12.12 18.70
CA ARG A 197 -8.20 -11.24 19.87
C ARG A 197 -7.92 -9.80 19.47
N PHE A 198 -6.97 -9.61 18.56
CA PHE A 198 -6.56 -8.29 18.06
C PHE A 198 -6.51 -8.29 16.54
N VAL A 199 -6.89 -7.15 15.95
CA VAL A 199 -6.76 -6.90 14.51
C VAL A 199 -5.95 -5.62 14.31
N VAL A 200 -4.91 -5.71 13.50
CA VAL A 200 -4.08 -4.58 13.11
C VAL A 200 -4.36 -4.24 11.64
N MET A 201 -4.82 -3.03 11.38
CA MET A 201 -5.09 -2.55 10.03
C MET A 201 -3.82 -1.92 9.44
N ALA A 202 -3.24 -2.59 8.44
CA ALA A 202 -2.03 -2.15 7.74
C ALA A 202 -2.20 -2.19 6.21
N ASN A 203 -3.41 -1.95 5.73
CA ASN A 203 -3.83 -2.18 4.34
C ASN A 203 -3.30 -1.15 3.32
N GLY A 204 -2.70 -0.05 3.74
CA GLY A 204 -2.08 0.95 2.86
C GLY A 204 -3.01 1.54 1.78
N PRO A 205 -2.60 2.61 1.09
CA PRO A 205 -3.44 3.28 0.09
C PRO A 205 -3.15 2.88 -1.37
N LEU A 206 -1.97 2.30 -1.70
CA LEU A 206 -1.46 2.22 -3.08
C LEU A 206 -1.63 0.84 -3.74
N HIS A 207 -2.67 0.09 -3.37
CA HIS A 207 -2.97 -1.23 -3.92
C HIS A 207 -4.18 -1.22 -4.89
N ARG A 208 -5.05 -0.22 -4.78
CA ARG A 208 -6.27 -0.12 -5.60
C ARG A 208 -6.09 0.94 -6.69
N PRO A 209 -6.21 0.57 -7.96
CA PRO A 209 -6.16 1.53 -9.06
C PRO A 209 -7.27 2.58 -8.95
N LYS A 210 -6.98 3.80 -9.37
CA LYS A 210 -7.98 4.85 -9.63
C LYS A 210 -7.90 5.25 -11.09
N LEU A 211 -9.04 5.34 -11.74
CA LEU A 211 -9.12 5.75 -13.13
C LEU A 211 -9.54 7.21 -13.24
N PRO A 212 -8.98 7.98 -14.19
CA PRO A 212 -9.42 9.35 -14.40
C PRO A 212 -10.83 9.39 -15.00
N GLY A 213 -11.67 10.31 -14.52
CA GLY A 213 -13.01 10.59 -15.06
C GLY A 213 -12.94 11.41 -16.35
N ILE A 214 -12.12 11.02 -17.32
CA ILE A 214 -11.95 11.73 -18.60
C ILE A 214 -13.06 11.30 -19.55
N PRO A 215 -13.83 12.24 -20.13
CA PRO A 215 -14.82 11.90 -21.14
C PRO A 215 -14.24 11.10 -22.30
N GLY A 216 -14.86 9.99 -22.64
CA GLY A 216 -14.41 9.11 -23.73
C GLY A 216 -13.47 7.98 -23.32
N VAL A 217 -13.08 7.87 -22.04
CA VAL A 217 -12.21 6.78 -21.58
C VAL A 217 -12.82 5.40 -21.86
N GLU A 218 -14.15 5.27 -21.79
CA GLU A 218 -14.88 4.03 -22.05
C GLU A 218 -14.93 3.68 -23.54
N THR A 219 -14.72 4.65 -24.41
CA THR A 219 -14.79 4.47 -25.86
C THR A 219 -13.42 4.45 -26.52
N PHE A 220 -12.36 4.61 -25.75
CA PHE A 220 -10.99 4.53 -26.24
C PHE A 220 -10.74 3.14 -26.88
N LYS A 221 -10.20 3.13 -28.10
CA LYS A 221 -9.98 1.89 -28.88
C LYS A 221 -8.54 1.38 -28.83
N GLY A 222 -7.63 2.18 -28.29
CA GLY A 222 -6.24 1.75 -28.09
C GLY A 222 -6.09 0.82 -26.90
N HIS A 223 -4.90 0.25 -26.75
CA HIS A 223 -4.56 -0.54 -25.58
C HIS A 223 -4.41 0.37 -24.35
N ALA A 224 -5.00 -0.02 -23.23
CA ALA A 224 -4.98 0.75 -22.00
C ALA A 224 -4.67 -0.16 -20.80
N PHE A 225 -3.80 0.30 -19.92
CA PHE A 225 -3.47 -0.38 -18.68
C PHE A 225 -3.12 0.65 -17.60
N HIS A 226 -3.28 0.27 -16.34
CA HIS A 226 -2.91 1.11 -15.21
C HIS A 226 -1.45 0.86 -14.81
N THR A 227 -0.73 1.87 -14.29
CA THR A 227 0.68 1.73 -13.87
C THR A 227 0.89 0.62 -12.84
N SER A 228 -0.04 0.41 -11.90
CA SER A 228 0.02 -0.69 -10.94
C SER A 228 -0.40 -2.06 -11.52
N ARG A 229 -0.74 -2.10 -12.79
CA ARG A 229 -1.05 -3.29 -13.60
C ARG A 229 -0.35 -3.16 -14.93
N TRP A 230 0.95 -2.88 -14.90
CA TRP A 230 1.75 -2.65 -16.10
C TRP A 230 1.74 -3.87 -16.99
N ASP A 231 1.38 -3.67 -18.25
CA ASP A 231 1.27 -4.77 -19.21
C ASP A 231 2.59 -4.98 -19.94
N TYR A 232 3.42 -5.85 -19.41
CA TYR A 232 4.69 -6.23 -20.00
C TYR A 232 4.54 -7.07 -21.27
N ALA A 233 3.42 -7.77 -21.46
CA ALA A 233 3.16 -8.48 -22.71
C ALA A 233 2.99 -7.51 -23.88
N TYR A 234 2.43 -6.34 -23.63
CA TYR A 234 2.26 -5.28 -24.62
C TYR A 234 3.51 -4.40 -24.78
N THR A 235 4.15 -4.01 -23.68
CA THR A 235 5.24 -3.04 -23.70
C THR A 235 6.63 -3.66 -23.90
N GLY A 236 6.77 -4.94 -23.66
CA GLY A 236 8.06 -5.61 -23.50
C GLY A 236 8.68 -5.35 -22.13
N GLY A 237 9.81 -5.98 -21.84
CA GLY A 237 10.47 -5.93 -20.55
C GLY A 237 9.90 -6.92 -19.54
N ASP A 238 10.26 -6.75 -18.27
CA ASP A 238 9.73 -7.56 -17.17
C ASP A 238 9.60 -6.76 -15.85
N SER A 239 8.94 -7.36 -14.89
CA SER A 239 8.71 -6.78 -13.56
C SER A 239 9.97 -6.66 -12.68
N ASN A 240 11.12 -7.15 -13.15
CA ASN A 240 12.42 -7.02 -12.47
C ASN A 240 13.21 -5.80 -12.96
N GLY A 241 12.62 -4.99 -13.83
CA GLY A 241 13.21 -3.76 -14.33
C GLY A 241 14.05 -3.94 -15.60
N ASN A 242 14.03 -5.12 -16.21
CA ASN A 242 14.67 -5.33 -17.50
C ASN A 242 13.84 -4.60 -18.57
N LEU A 243 14.48 -3.66 -19.24
CA LEU A 243 13.91 -2.99 -20.41
C LEU A 243 14.43 -3.75 -21.63
N THR A 244 13.56 -4.42 -22.35
CA THR A 244 13.90 -4.85 -23.72
C THR A 244 13.86 -3.62 -24.60
N GLY A 245 15.04 -3.18 -25.01
CA GLY A 245 15.17 -2.12 -26.02
C GLY A 245 14.60 -2.53 -27.36
#